data_351336cee4703a87c2b5306a4246f9ea
#
_entry.id   351336cee4703a87c2b5306a4246f9ea
#
_cell.length_a   1.000
_cell.length_b   1.000
_cell.length_c   1.000
_cell.angle_alpha   90.00
_cell.angle_beta   90.00
_cell.angle_gamma   90.00
#
_symmetry.space_group_name_H-M   'P 1'
#
loop_
_entity.id
_entity.type
_entity.pdbx_description
1 polymer ?
#
loop_
_entity_poly.entity_id
_entity_poly.type
_entity_poly.pdbx_seq_one_letter_code
_entity_poly.pdbx_strand_id
1 'polypeptide(L)'
;MELKTVIVIDNSSYPLGGTAQVAFISALELKRRGYEVVYVSTDKSPNPALTEKGIRVECLDNLGIRDNPNRLEAAANGIWNADIGSKVKRILQHYDSQSTIIHIHGYLHTFSPSILKVCSQSGKKVILTLHDYFTLCPCGGFYDYKSKKVCNKSPMSLKCILCNCDKRNYPQKIWRVIRQVGVNKWLTNNKKIALAYISEFSYSKMKERVEKRHKTFYVRNPYDLGENFVYKAVNNFDYVFLGR
;
A
#
# COMPACT_ATOMS: atom_id res chain seq x y z
N MET A 1 -7.11 -26.96 0.76
CA MET A 1 -5.67 -26.65 0.68
C MET A 1 -5.36 -25.63 1.75
N GLU A 2 -4.40 -25.94 2.60
CA GLU A 2 -4.06 -25.13 3.79
C GLU A 2 -3.12 -23.99 3.40
N LEU A 3 -3.38 -22.78 3.90
CA LEU A 3 -2.50 -21.63 3.75
C LEU A 3 -1.24 -21.86 4.60
N LYS A 4 -0.05 -21.73 4.00
CA LYS A 4 1.25 -21.92 4.67
C LYS A 4 2.06 -20.63 4.74
N THR A 5 2.12 -19.90 3.62
CA THR A 5 3.02 -18.74 3.47
C THR A 5 2.24 -17.46 3.21
N VAL A 6 2.64 -16.38 3.88
CA VAL A 6 2.16 -15.02 3.61
C VAL A 6 3.33 -14.13 3.23
N ILE A 7 3.27 -13.55 2.02
CA ILE A 7 4.25 -12.58 1.54
C ILE A 7 3.69 -11.19 1.77
N VAL A 8 4.25 -10.47 2.72
CA VAL A 8 3.88 -9.08 3.05
C VAL A 8 4.74 -8.14 2.20
N ILE A 9 4.13 -7.20 1.49
CA ILE A 9 4.84 -6.20 0.67
C ILE A 9 4.52 -4.81 1.20
N ASP A 10 5.53 -4.08 1.63
CA ASP A 10 5.43 -2.67 2.01
C ASP A 10 6.69 -1.89 1.61
N ASN A 11 6.58 -0.57 1.51
CA ASN A 11 7.70 0.30 1.13
C ASN A 11 8.91 0.17 2.06
N SER A 12 8.70 -0.10 3.35
CA SER A 12 9.75 -0.26 4.35
C SER A 12 9.41 -1.37 5.35
N SER A 13 10.42 -2.09 5.81
CA SER A 13 10.32 -3.05 6.93
C SER A 13 10.40 -2.36 8.30
N TYR A 14 10.74 -1.08 8.31
CA TYR A 14 10.77 -0.27 9.53
C TYR A 14 9.43 0.48 9.70
N PRO A 15 8.85 0.53 10.91
CA PRO A 15 7.54 1.14 11.17
C PRO A 15 7.59 2.67 11.16
N LEU A 16 8.04 3.27 10.06
CA LEU A 16 8.27 4.72 9.90
C LEU A 16 6.99 5.54 9.60
N GLY A 17 5.82 4.93 9.64
CA GLY A 17 4.54 5.61 9.38
C GLY A 17 3.37 4.64 9.48
N GLY A 18 2.15 5.16 9.44
CA GLY A 18 0.95 4.35 9.71
C GLY A 18 0.83 3.08 8.87
N THR A 19 1.08 3.15 7.56
CA THR A 19 1.04 1.98 6.66
C THR A 19 2.10 0.95 7.05
N ALA A 20 3.36 1.39 7.22
CA ALA A 20 4.46 0.51 7.58
C ALA A 20 4.28 -0.10 8.99
N GLN A 21 3.71 0.65 9.94
CA GLN A 21 3.35 0.14 11.26
C GLN A 21 2.33 -0.99 11.16
N VAL A 22 1.28 -0.82 10.37
CA VAL A 22 0.25 -1.86 10.18
C VAL A 22 0.84 -3.09 9.49
N ALA A 23 1.66 -2.91 8.46
CA ALA A 23 2.33 -4.01 7.77
C ALA A 23 3.27 -4.79 8.71
N PHE A 24 4.05 -4.07 9.51
CA PHE A 24 4.98 -4.64 10.50
C PHE A 24 4.25 -5.48 11.55
N ILE A 25 3.22 -4.90 12.21
CA ILE A 25 2.44 -5.62 13.23
C ILE A 25 1.71 -6.82 12.60
N SER A 26 1.16 -6.66 11.39
CA SER A 26 0.51 -7.76 10.69
C SER A 26 1.47 -8.92 10.41
N ALA A 27 2.72 -8.63 10.03
CA ALA A 27 3.73 -9.65 9.79
C ALA A 27 4.08 -10.43 11.08
N LEU A 28 4.26 -9.72 12.20
CA LEU A 28 4.53 -10.33 13.50
C LEU A 28 3.36 -11.22 13.96
N GLU A 29 2.14 -10.74 13.83
CA GLU A 29 0.95 -11.49 14.24
C GLU A 29 0.72 -12.73 13.37
N LEU A 30 0.94 -12.65 12.05
CA LEU A 30 0.87 -13.79 11.16
C LEU A 30 1.93 -14.84 11.53
N LYS A 31 3.15 -14.41 11.86
CA LYS A 31 4.20 -15.32 12.34
C LYS A 31 3.82 -15.98 13.65
N ARG A 32 3.27 -15.22 14.61
CA ARG A 32 2.78 -15.75 15.89
C ARG A 32 1.69 -16.80 15.72
N ARG A 33 0.88 -16.68 14.66
CA ARG A 33 -0.16 -17.66 14.30
C ARG A 33 0.37 -18.89 13.55
N GLY A 34 1.69 -19.01 13.38
CA GLY A 34 2.33 -20.19 12.80
C GLY A 34 2.49 -20.16 11.28
N TYR A 35 2.20 -19.04 10.61
CA TYR A 35 2.45 -18.92 9.19
C TYR A 35 3.93 -18.71 8.91
N GLU A 36 4.42 -19.20 7.78
CA GLU A 36 5.65 -18.74 7.19
C GLU A 36 5.43 -17.31 6.66
N VAL A 37 6.24 -16.37 7.11
CA VAL A 37 6.11 -14.97 6.70
C VAL A 37 7.37 -14.52 5.98
N VAL A 38 7.18 -13.93 4.80
CA VAL A 38 8.22 -13.27 4.02
C VAL A 38 7.86 -11.80 3.89
N TYR A 39 8.74 -10.92 4.33
CA TYR A 39 8.54 -9.48 4.21
C TYR A 39 9.38 -8.92 3.07
N VAL A 40 8.74 -8.32 2.07
CA VAL A 40 9.42 -7.72 0.91
C VAL A 40 9.37 -6.20 1.05
N SER A 41 10.52 -5.56 1.14
CA SER A 41 10.65 -4.11 1.26
C SER A 41 11.72 -3.56 0.32
N THR A 42 11.82 -2.25 0.25
CA THR A 42 12.86 -1.59 -0.56
C THR A 42 14.00 -1.00 0.27
N ASP A 43 14.06 -1.34 1.53
CA ASP A 43 15.18 -0.97 2.40
C ASP A 43 16.50 -1.57 1.89
N LYS A 44 17.62 -1.01 2.35
CA LYS A 44 18.97 -1.54 2.08
C LYS A 44 19.29 -2.76 2.94
N SER A 45 18.76 -2.80 4.16
CA SER A 45 19.03 -3.85 5.13
C SER A 45 17.75 -4.29 5.81
N PRO A 46 17.65 -5.56 6.23
CA PRO A 46 16.50 -6.08 6.92
C PRO A 46 16.34 -5.45 8.32
N ASN A 47 15.09 -5.28 8.73
CA ASN A 47 14.78 -4.84 10.08
C ASN A 47 15.06 -5.99 11.08
N PRO A 48 15.99 -5.80 12.06
CA PRO A 48 16.32 -6.84 13.04
C PRO A 48 15.11 -7.35 13.82
N ALA A 49 14.17 -6.48 14.17
CA ALA A 49 12.98 -6.86 14.92
C ALA A 49 12.06 -7.86 14.18
N LEU A 50 12.14 -7.94 12.85
CA LEU A 50 11.47 -8.97 12.06
C LEU A 50 12.31 -10.25 11.96
N THR A 51 13.61 -10.12 11.68
CA THR A 51 14.49 -11.28 11.48
C THR A 51 14.71 -12.08 12.76
N GLU A 52 14.81 -11.42 13.91
CA GLU A 52 14.90 -12.06 15.24
C GLU A 52 13.63 -12.87 15.60
N LYS A 53 12.50 -12.52 15.01
CA LYS A 53 11.24 -13.30 15.12
C LYS A 53 11.12 -14.40 14.06
N GLY A 54 12.18 -14.67 13.29
CA GLY A 54 12.21 -15.70 12.25
C GLY A 54 11.37 -15.34 11.02
N ILE A 55 11.17 -14.04 10.74
CA ILE A 55 10.58 -13.55 9.51
C ILE A 55 11.69 -13.30 8.49
N ARG A 56 11.58 -13.91 7.31
CA ARG A 56 12.49 -13.65 6.20
C ARG A 56 12.20 -12.28 5.62
N VAL A 57 13.20 -11.40 5.56
CA VAL A 57 13.09 -10.06 4.97
C VAL A 57 13.88 -9.97 3.68
N GLU A 58 13.21 -9.71 2.58
CA GLU A 58 13.79 -9.51 1.24
C GLU A 58 13.91 -8.00 0.99
N CYS A 59 15.13 -7.50 1.04
CA CYS A 59 15.45 -6.09 0.82
C CYS A 59 15.85 -5.86 -0.64
N LEU A 60 15.14 -4.98 -1.34
CA LEU A 60 15.33 -4.76 -2.76
C LEU A 60 16.26 -3.58 -3.09
N ASP A 61 16.69 -2.84 -2.08
CA ASP A 61 17.57 -1.65 -2.18
C ASP A 61 17.12 -0.71 -3.31
N ASN A 62 15.96 -0.08 -3.13
CA ASN A 62 15.43 0.83 -4.13
C ASN A 62 15.02 2.16 -3.50
N LEU A 63 15.59 3.25 -4.01
CA LEU A 63 15.27 4.59 -3.53
C LEU A 63 13.87 5.00 -3.94
N GLY A 64 13.18 5.61 -2.98
CA GLY A 64 11.87 6.19 -3.21
C GLY A 64 11.90 7.41 -4.15
N ILE A 65 10.73 7.76 -4.67
CA ILE A 65 10.56 8.96 -5.54
C ILE A 65 11.10 10.24 -4.87
N ARG A 66 11.08 10.31 -3.54
CA ARG A 66 11.53 11.49 -2.80
C ARG A 66 13.04 11.49 -2.57
N ASP A 67 13.63 10.31 -2.42
CA ASP A 67 14.98 10.10 -1.92
C ASP A 67 16.00 9.90 -3.05
N ASN A 68 15.53 9.58 -4.26
CA ASN A 68 16.38 9.42 -5.43
C ASN A 68 16.88 10.79 -5.91
N PRO A 69 18.23 11.04 -5.93
CA PRO A 69 18.82 12.29 -6.38
C PRO A 69 18.59 12.55 -7.88
N ASN A 70 18.49 11.49 -8.69
CA ASN A 70 18.15 11.61 -10.10
C ASN A 70 16.63 11.78 -10.27
N ARG A 71 16.18 13.02 -10.41
CA ARG A 71 14.75 13.37 -10.47
C ARG A 71 14.02 12.83 -11.70
N LEU A 72 14.70 12.68 -12.83
CA LEU A 72 14.12 12.13 -14.06
C LEU A 72 13.91 10.61 -13.91
N GLU A 73 14.92 9.92 -13.41
CA GLU A 73 14.82 8.50 -13.09
C GLU A 73 13.73 8.24 -12.04
N ALA A 74 13.70 9.02 -10.97
CA ALA A 74 12.68 8.95 -9.94
C ALA A 74 11.26 9.12 -10.53
N ALA A 75 11.09 10.05 -11.46
CA ALA A 75 9.82 10.28 -12.12
C ALA A 75 9.42 9.11 -13.03
N ALA A 76 10.36 8.57 -13.81
CA ALA A 76 10.12 7.42 -14.68
C ALA A 76 9.81 6.16 -13.86
N ASN A 77 10.63 5.84 -12.86
CA ASN A 77 10.46 4.68 -11.99
C ASN A 77 9.19 4.78 -11.14
N GLY A 78 8.78 5.97 -10.75
CA GLY A 78 7.52 6.19 -10.04
C GLY A 78 6.28 5.93 -10.88
N ILE A 79 6.37 6.05 -12.20
CA ILE A 79 5.30 5.66 -13.14
C ILE A 79 5.35 4.15 -13.36
N TRP A 80 6.55 3.62 -13.68
CA TRP A 80 6.75 2.21 -13.99
C TRP A 80 8.21 1.78 -13.75
N ASN A 81 8.44 0.99 -12.72
CA ASN A 81 9.75 0.43 -12.41
C ASN A 81 9.78 -1.06 -12.80
N ALA A 82 10.36 -1.37 -13.95
CA ALA A 82 10.45 -2.74 -14.46
C ALA A 82 11.46 -3.58 -13.67
N ASP A 83 12.56 -2.98 -13.20
CA ASP A 83 13.58 -3.68 -12.41
C ASP A 83 13.00 -4.19 -11.10
N ILE A 84 12.35 -3.31 -10.33
CA ILE A 84 11.71 -3.70 -9.08
C ILE A 84 10.63 -4.76 -9.31
N GLY A 85 9.86 -4.64 -10.38
CA GLY A 85 8.89 -5.65 -10.78
C GLY A 85 9.55 -7.01 -11.05
N SER A 86 10.69 -7.03 -11.72
CA SER A 86 11.46 -8.25 -12.02
C SER A 86 12.04 -8.87 -10.76
N LYS A 87 12.56 -8.07 -9.83
CA LYS A 87 13.05 -8.53 -8.52
C LYS A 87 11.91 -9.20 -7.72
N VAL A 88 10.77 -8.54 -7.61
CA VAL A 88 9.58 -9.11 -6.93
C VAL A 88 9.13 -10.40 -7.62
N LYS A 89 9.07 -10.43 -8.96
CA LYS A 89 8.70 -11.65 -9.70
C LYS A 89 9.59 -12.82 -9.34
N ARG A 90 10.91 -12.63 -9.27
CA ARG A 90 11.87 -13.69 -8.88
C ARG A 90 11.58 -14.22 -7.48
N ILE A 91 11.35 -13.35 -6.51
CA ILE A 91 10.97 -13.76 -5.15
C ILE A 91 9.70 -14.62 -5.18
N LEU A 92 8.65 -14.14 -5.85
CA LEU A 92 7.37 -14.85 -5.89
C LEU A 92 7.46 -16.25 -6.53
N GLN A 93 8.40 -16.50 -7.44
CA GLN A 93 8.59 -17.79 -8.11
C GLN A 93 9.07 -18.89 -7.16
N HIS A 94 9.69 -18.56 -6.03
CA HIS A 94 10.15 -19.53 -5.03
C HIS A 94 9.04 -20.08 -4.14
N TYR A 95 7.83 -19.55 -4.23
CA TYR A 95 6.71 -19.94 -3.36
C TYR A 95 5.59 -20.58 -4.17
N ASP A 96 4.98 -21.63 -3.61
CA ASP A 96 3.85 -22.30 -4.23
C ASP A 96 2.62 -21.41 -4.34
N SER A 97 1.94 -21.46 -5.47
CA SER A 97 0.80 -20.57 -5.75
C SER A 97 -0.48 -20.93 -5.00
N GLN A 98 -0.61 -22.17 -4.57
CA GLN A 98 -1.85 -22.68 -3.94
C GLN A 98 -1.85 -22.44 -2.42
N SER A 99 -0.67 -22.48 -1.80
CA SER A 99 -0.49 -22.32 -0.35
C SER A 99 0.02 -20.94 0.07
N THR A 100 0.20 -20.01 -0.89
CA THR A 100 0.75 -18.67 -0.63
C THR A 100 -0.26 -17.56 -0.90
N ILE A 101 -0.32 -16.58 0.00
CA ILE A 101 -1.04 -15.31 -0.20
C ILE A 101 -0.04 -14.16 -0.25
N ILE A 102 -0.27 -13.19 -1.12
CA ILE A 102 0.45 -11.92 -1.19
C ILE A 102 -0.42 -10.85 -0.54
N HIS A 103 0.10 -10.18 0.48
CA HIS A 103 -0.57 -9.08 1.15
C HIS A 103 0.21 -7.78 0.94
N ILE A 104 -0.34 -6.87 0.15
CA ILE A 104 0.29 -5.58 -0.19
C ILE A 104 -0.29 -4.50 0.72
N HIS A 105 0.58 -3.74 1.40
CA HIS A 105 0.23 -2.56 2.19
C HIS A 105 0.62 -1.27 1.48
N GLY A 106 1.89 -1.11 1.11
CA GLY A 106 2.39 0.06 0.41
C GLY A 106 3.11 -0.30 -0.90
N TYR A 107 2.91 0.50 -1.98
CA TYR A 107 3.53 0.20 -3.26
C TYR A 107 3.86 1.43 -4.13
N LEU A 108 3.42 2.63 -3.76
CA LEU A 108 3.55 3.81 -4.63
C LEU A 108 4.70 4.75 -4.27
N HIS A 109 5.40 4.53 -3.17
CA HIS A 109 6.51 5.38 -2.73
C HIS A 109 7.85 4.93 -3.29
N THR A 110 8.14 3.65 -3.15
CA THR A 110 9.44 3.04 -3.49
C THR A 110 9.31 1.94 -4.52
N PHE A 111 8.14 1.33 -4.61
CA PHE A 111 7.75 0.48 -5.72
C PHE A 111 7.11 1.30 -6.86
N SER A 112 6.28 0.69 -7.66
CA SER A 112 5.45 1.34 -8.68
C SER A 112 4.25 0.43 -9.01
N PRO A 113 3.32 0.83 -9.90
CA PRO A 113 2.27 -0.06 -10.35
C PRO A 113 2.76 -1.36 -11.00
N SER A 114 4.05 -1.49 -11.32
CA SER A 114 4.63 -2.73 -11.89
C SER A 114 4.45 -3.94 -10.99
N ILE A 115 4.50 -3.78 -9.65
CA ILE A 115 4.30 -4.90 -8.73
C ILE A 115 2.85 -5.40 -8.74
N LEU A 116 1.88 -4.53 -9.00
CA LEU A 116 0.47 -4.95 -9.14
C LEU A 116 0.30 -5.91 -10.32
N LYS A 117 1.00 -5.62 -11.45
CA LYS A 117 1.07 -6.55 -12.58
C LYS A 117 1.67 -7.88 -12.15
N VAL A 118 2.84 -7.85 -11.55
CA VAL A 118 3.58 -9.06 -11.17
C VAL A 118 2.78 -9.89 -10.18
N CYS A 119 2.23 -9.28 -9.12
CA CYS A 119 1.43 -9.98 -8.13
C CYS A 119 0.15 -10.58 -8.74
N SER A 120 -0.58 -9.82 -9.57
CA SER A 120 -1.82 -10.30 -10.19
C SER A 120 -1.60 -11.41 -11.22
N GLN A 121 -0.40 -11.55 -11.75
CA GLN A 121 0.00 -12.59 -12.72
C GLN A 121 0.71 -13.79 -12.08
N SER A 122 1.00 -13.74 -10.78
CA SER A 122 1.77 -14.77 -10.07
C SER A 122 1.01 -16.09 -9.85
N GLY A 123 -0.28 -16.14 -10.14
CA GLY A 123 -1.13 -17.29 -9.81
C GLY A 123 -1.55 -17.38 -8.34
N LYS A 124 -1.00 -16.53 -7.48
CA LYS A 124 -1.29 -16.48 -6.04
C LYS A 124 -2.52 -15.63 -5.72
N LYS A 125 -3.13 -15.85 -4.57
CA LYS A 125 -4.16 -14.94 -4.03
C LYS A 125 -3.49 -13.65 -3.59
N VAL A 126 -4.07 -12.50 -3.97
CA VAL A 126 -3.52 -11.19 -3.68
C VAL A 126 -4.55 -10.36 -2.92
N ILE A 127 -4.13 -9.75 -1.83
CA ILE A 127 -4.89 -8.80 -1.03
C ILE A 127 -4.11 -7.48 -1.01
N LEU A 128 -4.79 -6.36 -1.20
CA LEU A 128 -4.26 -5.01 -1.00
C LEU A 128 -5.05 -4.32 0.10
N THR A 129 -4.36 -3.86 1.14
CA THR A 129 -4.96 -3.00 2.16
C THR A 129 -5.00 -1.55 1.70
N LEU A 130 -6.17 -0.93 1.79
CA LEU A 130 -6.43 0.44 1.34
C LEU A 130 -6.13 1.44 2.47
N HIS A 131 -4.87 1.86 2.56
CA HIS A 131 -4.43 2.87 3.54
C HIS A 131 -4.68 4.31 3.05
N ASP A 132 -4.93 4.47 1.75
CA ASP A 132 -5.17 5.74 1.09
C ASP A 132 -6.14 5.57 -0.10
N TYR A 133 -6.36 6.63 -0.85
CA TYR A 133 -7.29 6.61 -1.99
C TYR A 133 -6.60 6.49 -3.36
N PHE A 134 -5.30 6.18 -3.42
CA PHE A 134 -4.57 6.02 -4.69
C PHE A 134 -5.08 4.89 -5.58
N THR A 135 -5.86 3.99 -5.04
CA THR A 135 -6.58 2.98 -5.84
C THR A 135 -7.48 3.61 -6.92
N LEU A 136 -8.03 4.79 -6.66
CA LEU A 136 -8.94 5.49 -7.55
C LEU A 136 -8.49 6.92 -7.87
N CYS A 137 -8.11 7.69 -6.85
CA CYS A 137 -7.78 9.11 -6.99
C CYS A 137 -6.29 9.28 -7.32
N PRO A 138 -5.91 9.89 -8.45
CA PRO A 138 -4.51 10.13 -8.78
C PRO A 138 -3.73 10.90 -7.70
N CYS A 139 -4.39 11.82 -7.00
CA CYS A 139 -3.80 12.61 -5.91
C CYS A 139 -3.93 11.95 -4.54
N GLY A 140 -4.65 10.83 -4.44
CA GLY A 140 -4.74 10.00 -3.23
C GLY A 140 -5.57 10.57 -2.08
N GLY A 141 -6.28 11.68 -2.25
CA GLY A 141 -6.96 12.35 -1.14
C GLY A 141 -8.46 12.62 -1.35
N PHE A 142 -8.98 12.48 -2.57
CA PHE A 142 -10.32 13.00 -2.91
C PHE A 142 -10.53 14.45 -2.42
N TYR A 143 -9.47 15.25 -2.48
CA TYR A 143 -9.43 16.62 -2.01
C TYR A 143 -8.79 17.54 -3.05
N ASP A 144 -9.39 18.70 -3.24
CA ASP A 144 -8.86 19.75 -4.10
C ASP A 144 -8.10 20.76 -3.22
N TYR A 145 -6.78 20.67 -3.27
CA TYR A 145 -5.90 21.49 -2.44
C TYR A 145 -5.90 22.98 -2.82
N LYS A 146 -6.30 23.32 -4.04
CA LYS A 146 -6.38 24.72 -4.51
C LYS A 146 -7.66 25.39 -4.02
N SER A 147 -8.78 24.71 -4.18
CA SER A 147 -10.09 25.21 -3.71
C SER A 147 -10.38 24.88 -2.23
N LYS A 148 -9.51 24.08 -1.56
CA LYS A 148 -9.68 23.61 -0.18
C LYS A 148 -11.01 22.90 0.08
N LYS A 149 -11.47 22.07 -0.88
CA LYS A 149 -12.76 21.38 -0.82
C LYS A 149 -12.61 19.89 -1.09
N VAL A 150 -13.53 19.09 -0.55
CA VAL A 150 -13.67 17.68 -0.90
C VAL A 150 -13.97 17.55 -2.39
N CYS A 151 -13.25 16.66 -3.07
CA CYS A 151 -13.40 16.47 -4.51
C CYS A 151 -14.48 15.43 -4.80
N ASN A 152 -15.55 15.84 -5.47
CA ASN A 152 -16.63 14.96 -5.92
C ASN A 152 -16.53 14.57 -7.41
N LYS A 153 -15.40 14.90 -8.08
CA LYS A 153 -15.20 14.55 -9.48
C LYS A 153 -14.97 13.04 -9.63
N SER A 154 -15.52 12.47 -10.69
CA SER A 154 -15.20 11.08 -11.03
C SER A 154 -13.70 10.95 -11.34
N PRO A 155 -12.98 10.03 -10.65
CA PRO A 155 -11.57 9.79 -10.91
C PRO A 155 -11.29 9.50 -12.38
N MET A 156 -10.21 10.06 -12.90
CA MET A 156 -9.77 9.90 -14.30
C MET A 156 -10.75 10.40 -15.37
N SER A 157 -11.82 11.10 -15.02
CA SER A 157 -12.65 11.85 -16.00
C SER A 157 -11.90 13.08 -16.52
N LEU A 158 -12.32 13.62 -17.67
CA LEU A 158 -11.76 14.88 -18.18
C LEU A 158 -11.79 15.99 -17.14
N LYS A 159 -12.91 16.13 -16.41
CA LYS A 159 -13.02 17.09 -15.30
C LYS A 159 -12.00 16.85 -14.18
N CYS A 160 -11.65 15.59 -13.90
CA CYS A 160 -10.59 15.24 -12.94
C CYS A 160 -9.21 15.54 -13.48
N ILE A 161 -8.92 15.19 -14.74
CA ILE A 161 -7.60 15.37 -15.35
C ILE A 161 -7.27 16.85 -15.47
N LEU A 162 -8.21 17.67 -15.97
CA LEU A 162 -8.03 19.11 -16.16
C LEU A 162 -8.03 19.90 -14.83
N CYS A 163 -8.44 19.30 -13.73
CA CYS A 163 -8.47 19.98 -12.44
C CYS A 163 -7.08 20.04 -11.80
N ASN A 164 -6.58 21.24 -11.52
CA ASN A 164 -5.33 21.47 -10.80
C ASN A 164 -5.55 21.29 -9.28
N CYS A 165 -5.91 20.08 -8.86
CA CYS A 165 -6.22 19.76 -7.46
C CYS A 165 -5.02 19.23 -6.65
N ASP A 166 -3.82 19.14 -7.25
CA ASP A 166 -2.64 18.64 -6.54
C ASP A 166 -2.14 19.63 -5.48
N LYS A 167 -1.59 19.10 -4.36
CA LYS A 167 -1.00 19.92 -3.29
C LYS A 167 0.17 20.77 -3.79
N ARG A 168 0.92 20.29 -4.77
CA ARG A 168 2.12 20.96 -5.30
C ARG A 168 1.77 21.83 -6.51
N ASN A 169 1.64 21.22 -7.70
CA ASN A 169 1.43 21.91 -8.96
C ASN A 169 0.75 21.01 -10.01
N TYR A 170 0.37 21.61 -11.14
CA TYR A 170 -0.32 20.87 -12.21
C TYR A 170 0.57 19.84 -12.94
N PRO A 171 1.85 20.10 -13.26
CA PRO A 171 2.73 19.06 -13.79
C PRO A 171 2.81 17.82 -12.91
N GLN A 172 2.87 17.98 -11.58
CA GLN A 172 2.83 16.86 -10.65
C GLN A 172 1.47 16.11 -10.70
N LYS A 173 0.38 16.83 -10.90
CA LYS A 173 -0.94 16.23 -11.15
C LYS A 173 -0.93 15.36 -12.39
N ILE A 174 -0.43 15.86 -13.50
CA ILE A 174 -0.36 15.12 -14.78
C ILE A 174 0.51 13.88 -14.63
N TRP A 175 1.67 13.99 -13.97
CA TRP A 175 2.52 12.84 -13.68
C TRP A 175 1.75 11.76 -12.90
N ARG A 176 0.97 12.14 -11.88
CA ARG A 176 0.13 11.21 -11.11
C ARG A 176 -0.99 10.60 -11.96
N VAL A 177 -1.57 11.35 -12.88
CA VAL A 177 -2.57 10.84 -13.84
C VAL A 177 -1.95 9.77 -14.73
N ILE A 178 -0.75 9.99 -15.28
CA ILE A 178 -0.04 8.99 -16.06
C ILE A 178 0.22 7.73 -15.26
N ARG A 179 0.72 7.85 -14.02
CA ARG A 179 0.90 6.72 -13.11
C ARG A 179 -0.41 5.98 -12.84
N GLN A 180 -1.51 6.70 -12.70
CA GLN A 180 -2.84 6.12 -12.43
C GLN A 180 -3.33 5.22 -13.56
N VAL A 181 -2.89 5.41 -14.79
CA VAL A 181 -3.21 4.50 -15.91
C VAL A 181 -2.71 3.08 -15.58
N GLY A 182 -1.48 2.96 -15.07
CA GLY A 182 -0.93 1.67 -14.62
C GLY A 182 -1.72 1.07 -13.45
N VAL A 183 -2.09 1.88 -12.46
CA VAL A 183 -2.93 1.45 -11.33
C VAL A 183 -4.29 0.98 -11.83
N ASN A 184 -4.95 1.73 -12.71
CA ASN A 184 -6.25 1.33 -13.25
C ASN A 184 -6.19 0.02 -14.03
N LYS A 185 -5.14 -0.18 -14.82
CA LYS A 185 -4.96 -1.40 -15.60
C LYS A 185 -4.77 -2.63 -14.73
N TRP A 186 -3.90 -2.54 -13.72
CA TRP A 186 -3.45 -3.71 -12.96
C TRP A 186 -4.11 -3.88 -11.58
N LEU A 187 -4.81 -2.88 -11.11
CA LEU A 187 -5.58 -2.93 -9.88
C LEU A 187 -7.06 -2.68 -10.16
N THR A 188 -7.46 -1.43 -10.43
CA THR A 188 -8.88 -1.03 -10.47
C THR A 188 -9.70 -1.85 -11.48
N ASN A 189 -9.11 -2.25 -12.60
CA ASN A 189 -9.77 -3.05 -13.63
C ASN A 189 -9.44 -4.56 -13.55
N ASN A 190 -8.70 -4.99 -12.52
CA ASN A 190 -8.26 -6.37 -12.38
C ASN A 190 -8.94 -7.04 -11.18
N LYS A 191 -9.83 -7.99 -11.46
CA LYS A 191 -10.60 -8.72 -10.44
C LYS A 191 -9.78 -9.71 -9.58
N LYS A 192 -8.50 -9.91 -9.90
CA LYS A 192 -7.63 -10.89 -9.22
C LYS A 192 -7.10 -10.39 -7.86
N ILE A 193 -7.21 -9.09 -7.59
CA ILE A 193 -6.73 -8.49 -6.33
C ILE A 193 -7.95 -8.22 -5.46
N ALA A 194 -7.99 -8.81 -4.28
CA ALA A 194 -8.97 -8.50 -3.25
C ALA A 194 -8.55 -7.23 -2.49
N LEU A 195 -9.50 -6.48 -1.98
CA LEU A 195 -9.24 -5.22 -1.28
C LEU A 195 -9.65 -5.32 0.19
N ALA A 196 -8.76 -4.98 1.10
CA ALA A 196 -9.06 -4.82 2.51
C ALA A 196 -9.16 -3.33 2.84
N TYR A 197 -10.30 -2.88 3.36
CA TYR A 197 -10.47 -1.51 3.83
C TYR A 197 -10.42 -1.44 5.37
N ILE A 198 -9.82 -0.36 5.87
CA ILE A 198 -9.52 -0.17 7.29
C ILE A 198 -10.50 0.78 7.99
N SER A 199 -11.38 1.44 7.24
CA SER A 199 -12.33 2.42 7.72
C SER A 199 -13.58 2.43 6.85
N GLU A 200 -14.74 2.38 7.47
CA GLU A 200 -16.03 2.48 6.77
C GLU A 200 -16.17 3.79 6.00
N PHE A 201 -15.63 4.87 6.55
CA PHE A 201 -15.61 6.16 5.86
C PHE A 201 -14.80 6.11 4.57
N SER A 202 -13.57 5.55 4.60
CA SER A 202 -12.77 5.42 3.38
C SER A 202 -13.42 4.50 2.36
N TYR A 203 -14.03 3.43 2.82
CA TYR A 203 -14.76 2.51 1.97
C TYR A 203 -15.98 3.16 1.31
N SER A 204 -16.77 3.93 2.05
CA SER A 204 -17.95 4.62 1.51
C SER A 204 -17.60 5.55 0.34
N LYS A 205 -16.39 6.14 0.33
CA LYS A 205 -15.90 6.98 -0.77
C LYS A 205 -15.51 6.20 -2.02
N MET A 206 -15.21 4.90 -1.89
CA MET A 206 -14.73 4.05 -2.98
C MET A 206 -15.72 2.96 -3.39
N LYS A 207 -16.66 2.63 -2.52
CA LYS A 207 -17.58 1.49 -2.60
C LYS A 207 -18.16 1.25 -3.99
N GLU A 208 -18.85 2.24 -4.56
CA GLU A 208 -19.54 2.11 -5.85
C GLU A 208 -18.64 1.66 -7.01
N ARG A 209 -17.31 1.95 -6.90
CA ARG A 209 -16.34 1.66 -7.94
C ARG A 209 -15.56 0.37 -7.70
N VAL A 210 -15.39 -0.03 -6.44
CA VAL A 210 -14.59 -1.20 -6.10
C VAL A 210 -15.41 -2.47 -5.92
N GLU A 211 -16.61 -2.42 -5.31
CA GLU A 211 -17.43 -3.61 -5.05
C GLU A 211 -17.84 -4.37 -6.30
N LYS A 212 -18.12 -3.66 -7.38
CA LYS A 212 -18.51 -4.29 -8.65
C LYS A 212 -17.39 -5.13 -9.28
N ARG A 213 -16.14 -4.96 -8.82
CA ARG A 213 -14.95 -5.52 -9.47
C ARG A 213 -14.07 -6.35 -8.55
N HIS A 214 -14.12 -6.12 -7.25
CA HIS A 214 -13.23 -6.74 -6.27
C HIS A 214 -14.01 -7.41 -5.15
N LYS A 215 -13.45 -8.52 -4.63
CA LYS A 215 -13.81 -8.97 -3.29
C LYS A 215 -13.29 -7.95 -2.28
N THR A 216 -14.12 -7.52 -1.35
CA THR A 216 -13.77 -6.53 -0.34
C THR A 216 -13.94 -7.10 1.05
N PHE A 217 -13.03 -6.71 1.96
CA PHE A 217 -13.02 -7.14 3.35
C PHE A 217 -12.83 -5.93 4.25
N TYR A 218 -13.54 -5.89 5.37
CA TYR A 218 -13.25 -4.92 6.42
C TYR A 218 -12.26 -5.50 7.41
N VAL A 219 -11.11 -4.84 7.57
CA VAL A 219 -10.06 -5.26 8.50
C VAL A 219 -9.60 -4.03 9.26
N ARG A 220 -9.86 -3.98 10.55
CA ARG A 220 -9.36 -2.91 11.42
C ARG A 220 -7.83 -2.95 11.48
N ASN A 221 -7.21 -1.77 11.54
CA ASN A 221 -5.78 -1.70 11.79
C ASN A 221 -5.44 -2.37 13.12
N PRO A 222 -4.43 -3.24 13.16
CA PRO A 222 -3.91 -3.73 14.41
C PRO A 222 -3.26 -2.59 15.18
N TYR A 223 -3.38 -2.62 16.48
CA TYR A 223 -2.64 -1.75 17.39
C TYR A 223 -2.17 -2.57 18.58
N ASP A 224 -0.98 -2.28 19.03
CA ASP A 224 -0.39 -2.88 20.21
C ASP A 224 -0.41 -1.83 21.33
N LEU A 225 -1.16 -2.14 22.37
CA LEU A 225 -1.23 -1.30 23.58
C LEU A 225 -0.16 -1.67 24.61
N GLY A 226 0.64 -2.73 24.33
CA GLY A 226 1.54 -3.35 25.30
C GLY A 226 0.79 -4.12 26.38
N GLU A 227 1.45 -5.10 27.01
CA GLU A 227 0.85 -5.97 28.02
C GLU A 227 0.40 -5.22 29.29
N ASN A 228 0.97 -4.05 29.55
CA ASN A 228 0.73 -3.25 30.77
C ASN A 228 -0.05 -1.96 30.51
N PHE A 229 -0.79 -1.87 29.40
CA PHE A 229 -1.57 -0.67 29.13
C PHE A 229 -2.78 -0.56 30.05
N VAL A 230 -2.71 0.38 31.00
CA VAL A 230 -3.83 0.72 31.86
C VAL A 230 -4.51 1.98 31.33
N TYR A 231 -5.73 1.84 30.81
CA TYR A 231 -6.54 3.00 30.44
C TYR A 231 -7.07 3.68 31.69
N LYS A 232 -6.65 4.93 31.90
CA LYS A 232 -7.20 5.78 32.93
C LYS A 232 -8.01 6.90 32.24
N ALA A 233 -9.32 6.81 32.29
CA ALA A 233 -10.16 7.89 31.79
C ALA A 233 -9.91 9.14 32.65
N VAL A 234 -9.46 10.20 32.03
CA VAL A 234 -9.33 11.51 32.67
C VAL A 234 -10.49 12.36 32.17
N ASN A 235 -11.35 12.83 33.09
CA ASN A 235 -12.39 13.78 32.77
C ASN A 235 -11.77 15.18 32.58
N ASN A 236 -11.18 15.41 31.43
CA ASN A 236 -10.71 16.73 31.00
C ASN A 236 -11.20 16.96 29.56
N PHE A 237 -11.19 18.23 29.15
CA PHE A 237 -11.58 18.66 27.81
C PHE A 237 -10.37 18.87 26.89
N ASP A 238 -9.24 18.23 27.19
CA ASP A 238 -8.01 18.36 26.41
C ASP A 238 -8.09 17.53 25.13
N TYR A 239 -7.62 18.11 24.04
CA TYR A 239 -7.49 17.42 22.76
C TYR A 239 -6.01 17.05 22.56
N VAL A 240 -5.77 15.76 22.28
CA VAL A 240 -4.44 15.26 21.93
C VAL A 240 -4.41 14.99 20.43
N PHE A 241 -3.50 15.65 19.71
CA PHE A 241 -3.18 15.34 18.33
C PHE A 241 -1.93 14.47 18.28
N LEU A 242 -2.10 13.23 17.80
CA LEU A 242 -1.01 12.30 17.56
C LEU A 242 -0.80 12.20 16.04
N GLY A 243 0.21 12.86 15.53
CA GLY A 243 0.51 12.89 14.11
C GLY A 243 1.90 13.50 13.80
N ARG A 244 2.29 13.43 12.52
CA ARG A 244 3.52 14.06 11.99
C ARG A 244 3.16 15.23 11.09
#